data_e1f99a4e720610ff8ddcb1188d478a2d
#
_entry.id   e1f99a4e720610ff8ddcb1188d478a2d
#
_cell.length_a   1.000
_cell.length_b   1.000
_cell.length_c   1.000
_cell.angle_alpha   90.00
_cell.angle_beta   90.00
_cell.angle_gamma   90.00
#
_symmetry.space_group_name_H-M   'P 1'
#
loop_
_entity.id
_entity.type
_entity.pdbx_description
1 polymer ?
#
loop_
_entity_poly.entity_id
_entity_poly.type
_entity_poly.pdbx_seq_one_letter_code
_entity_poly.pdbx_strand_id
1 'polypeptide(L)'
;GDGGPAKDAQFKQPHSIQFGPEGDLYVCDIGNHVIRRIDMKNGTISTFAGVGKAGPTPDGSPISGTPLKGPRSLDFDKQGNLWLATREGNQVFKFDLKAGKIFHIAGTGKSGFTGNGGPAKEATLSGPKGISIDAEGNVWLADCESHSIRMVNMKTGNLELIAGLNQKGDGPDGAPLGFWADQHLQLHVGRQYGH
;
A
#
# COMPACT_ATOMS: atom_id res chain seq x y z
N GLY A 1 19.04 -4.44 -15.90
CA GLY A 1 19.98 -3.37 -15.97
C GLY A 1 20.34 -2.74 -14.63
N ASP A 2 20.53 -3.52 -13.53
CA ASP A 2 21.02 -2.94 -12.27
C ASP A 2 22.49 -2.47 -12.42
N GLY A 3 22.77 -1.31 -11.81
CA GLY A 3 24.09 -0.68 -11.82
C GLY A 3 24.41 0.14 -13.08
N GLY A 4 23.57 0.05 -14.12
CA GLY A 4 23.72 0.80 -15.36
C GLY A 4 22.91 2.09 -15.40
N PRO A 5 22.98 2.84 -16.54
CA PRO A 5 22.16 4.02 -16.75
C PRO A 5 20.67 3.70 -16.71
N ALA A 6 19.90 4.49 -15.97
CA ALA A 6 18.46 4.26 -15.80
C ALA A 6 17.69 4.32 -17.14
N LYS A 7 18.14 5.17 -18.08
CA LYS A 7 17.54 5.28 -19.42
C LYS A 7 17.62 3.99 -20.26
N ASP A 8 18.58 3.11 -19.95
CA ASP A 8 18.82 1.87 -20.68
C ASP A 8 18.18 0.66 -19.96
N ALA A 9 17.53 0.90 -18.81
CA ALA A 9 16.90 -0.15 -18.03
C ALA A 9 15.55 -0.60 -18.63
N GLN A 10 15.23 -1.87 -18.43
CA GLN A 10 13.95 -2.45 -18.80
C GLN A 10 13.06 -2.64 -17.59
N PHE A 11 11.79 -2.31 -17.72
CA PHE A 11 10.74 -2.53 -16.75
C PHE A 11 9.72 -3.51 -17.27
N LYS A 12 8.98 -4.14 -16.37
CA LYS A 12 7.83 -4.97 -16.71
C LYS A 12 6.60 -4.47 -15.96
N GLN A 13 5.78 -3.67 -16.64
CA GLN A 13 4.58 -3.05 -16.08
C GLN A 13 4.90 -2.13 -14.87
N PRO A 14 5.69 -1.06 -15.02
CA PRO A 14 5.88 -0.10 -13.95
C PRO A 14 4.57 0.63 -13.66
N HIS A 15 4.25 0.83 -12.38
CA HIS A 15 2.98 1.46 -11.98
C HIS A 15 3.18 2.72 -11.15
N SER A 16 3.53 2.58 -9.89
CA SER A 16 3.68 3.72 -8.99
C SER A 16 5.12 4.22 -8.99
N ILE A 17 5.26 5.53 -8.96
CA ILE A 17 6.55 6.20 -8.79
C ILE A 17 6.43 7.19 -7.63
N GLN A 18 7.49 7.35 -6.84
CA GLN A 18 7.54 8.32 -5.75
C GLN A 18 8.97 8.74 -5.48
N PHE A 19 9.17 10.03 -5.21
CA PHE A 19 10.46 10.52 -4.73
C PHE A 19 10.63 10.16 -3.26
N GLY A 20 11.77 9.57 -2.93
CA GLY A 20 12.17 9.35 -1.56
C GLY A 20 12.75 10.62 -0.91
N PRO A 21 13.00 10.59 0.40
CA PRO A 21 13.47 11.76 1.16
C PRO A 21 14.84 12.28 0.71
N GLU A 22 15.64 11.44 0.04
CA GLU A 22 16.96 11.78 -0.48
C GLU A 22 16.93 12.32 -1.91
N GLY A 23 15.72 12.40 -2.52
CA GLY A 23 15.51 12.88 -3.89
C GLY A 23 15.65 11.81 -4.97
N ASP A 24 15.88 10.55 -4.61
CA ASP A 24 15.90 9.44 -5.55
C ASP A 24 14.48 8.99 -5.90
N LEU A 25 14.30 8.46 -7.11
CA LEU A 25 13.02 8.01 -7.60
C LEU A 25 12.86 6.50 -7.37
N TYR A 26 11.79 6.13 -6.68
CA TYR A 26 11.40 4.74 -6.46
C TYR A 26 10.27 4.35 -7.40
N VAL A 27 10.34 3.15 -7.96
CA VAL A 27 9.40 2.64 -8.98
C VAL A 27 8.93 1.25 -8.61
N CYS A 28 7.62 1.05 -8.53
CA CYS A 28 7.01 -0.28 -8.45
C CYS A 28 7.05 -0.96 -9.83
N ASP A 29 7.94 -1.92 -10.00
CA ASP A 29 8.05 -2.74 -11.21
C ASP A 29 7.30 -4.08 -10.97
N ILE A 30 5.97 -4.02 -11.06
CA ILE A 30 5.07 -5.06 -10.56
C ILE A 30 5.30 -6.40 -11.25
N GLY A 31 5.49 -6.42 -12.58
CA GLY A 31 5.68 -7.65 -13.33
C GLY A 31 7.04 -8.32 -13.09
N ASN A 32 7.99 -7.60 -12.50
CA ASN A 32 9.27 -8.12 -12.04
C ASN A 32 9.29 -8.38 -10.52
N HIS A 33 8.21 -8.09 -9.80
CA HIS A 33 8.11 -8.27 -8.34
C HIS A 33 9.21 -7.56 -7.56
N VAL A 34 9.62 -6.36 -8.00
CA VAL A 34 10.66 -5.55 -7.37
C VAL A 34 10.23 -4.09 -7.24
N ILE A 35 10.86 -3.39 -6.30
CA ILE A 35 10.92 -1.94 -6.28
C ILE A 35 12.30 -1.55 -6.81
N ARG A 36 12.34 -0.67 -7.82
CA ARG A 36 13.56 -0.13 -8.38
C ARG A 36 13.83 1.25 -7.78
N ARG A 37 15.11 1.60 -7.60
CA ARG A 37 15.58 2.92 -7.20
C ARG A 37 16.42 3.51 -8.31
N ILE A 38 16.10 4.72 -8.71
CA ILE A 38 16.89 5.53 -9.63
C ILE A 38 17.60 6.62 -8.82
N ASP A 39 18.90 6.55 -8.79
CA ASP A 39 19.76 7.62 -8.26
C ASP A 39 19.69 8.81 -9.23
N MET A 40 18.93 9.84 -8.82
CA MET A 40 18.66 11.01 -9.67
C MET A 40 19.91 11.89 -9.86
N LYS A 41 20.91 11.75 -9.01
CA LYS A 41 22.17 12.51 -9.12
C LYS A 41 23.10 11.89 -10.15
N ASN A 42 23.19 10.56 -10.18
CA ASN A 42 24.12 9.82 -11.04
C ASN A 42 23.44 9.23 -12.27
N GLY A 43 22.11 9.23 -12.33
CA GLY A 43 21.32 8.65 -13.43
C GLY A 43 21.39 7.13 -13.51
N THR A 44 21.75 6.44 -12.42
CA THR A 44 21.85 4.98 -12.36
C THR A 44 20.63 4.35 -11.72
N ILE A 45 20.37 3.07 -12.04
CA ILE A 45 19.25 2.32 -11.50
C ILE A 45 19.72 1.05 -10.77
N SER A 46 19.00 0.68 -9.71
CA SER A 46 19.25 -0.55 -8.97
C SER A 46 17.94 -1.16 -8.47
N THR A 47 17.95 -2.44 -8.13
CA THR A 47 16.87 -3.06 -7.37
C THR A 47 17.00 -2.67 -5.91
N PHE A 48 15.97 -1.97 -5.40
CA PHE A 48 15.91 -1.56 -4.00
C PHE A 48 15.35 -2.68 -3.10
N ALA A 49 14.27 -3.35 -3.53
CA ALA A 49 13.62 -4.44 -2.79
C ALA A 49 12.98 -5.44 -3.75
N GLY A 50 12.79 -6.68 -3.26
CA GLY A 50 12.35 -7.79 -4.09
C GLY A 50 13.52 -8.57 -4.68
N VAL A 51 13.22 -9.75 -5.24
CA VAL A 51 14.24 -10.71 -5.77
C VAL A 51 13.94 -11.13 -7.21
N GLY A 52 13.09 -10.44 -7.92
CA GLY A 52 12.72 -10.75 -9.31
C GLY A 52 11.68 -11.86 -9.46
N LYS A 53 11.17 -12.41 -8.38
CA LYS A 53 10.11 -13.44 -8.36
C LYS A 53 9.17 -13.23 -7.18
N ALA A 54 7.89 -13.61 -7.37
CA ALA A 54 6.91 -13.57 -6.31
C ALA A 54 7.25 -14.53 -5.17
N GLY A 55 6.99 -14.11 -3.94
CA GLY A 55 7.16 -14.94 -2.77
C GLY A 55 6.65 -14.27 -1.50
N PRO A 56 6.64 -14.99 -0.37
CA PRO A 56 6.23 -14.45 0.91
C PRO A 56 7.19 -13.35 1.39
N THR A 57 6.63 -12.35 2.07
CA THR A 57 7.37 -11.27 2.72
C THR A 57 7.14 -11.38 4.24
N PRO A 58 7.97 -12.13 4.98
CA PRO A 58 7.78 -12.31 6.42
C PRO A 58 7.95 -11.00 7.20
N ASP A 59 7.20 -10.85 8.30
CA ASP A 59 7.30 -9.69 9.19
C ASP A 59 8.71 -9.59 9.80
N GLY A 60 9.30 -8.40 9.79
CA GLY A 60 10.65 -8.15 10.30
C GLY A 60 11.79 -8.63 9.40
N SER A 61 11.51 -9.10 8.18
CA SER A 61 12.55 -9.53 7.23
C SER A 61 13.40 -8.36 6.72
N PRO A 62 14.64 -8.62 6.27
CA PRO A 62 15.49 -7.57 5.68
C PRO A 62 14.92 -7.06 4.36
N ILE A 63 15.18 -5.80 4.03
CA ILE A 63 14.74 -5.20 2.75
C ILE A 63 15.41 -5.91 1.56
N SER A 64 16.72 -6.15 1.67
CA SER A 64 17.47 -6.85 0.64
C SER A 64 17.25 -8.37 0.74
N GLY A 65 17.04 -9.03 -0.39
CA GLY A 65 16.91 -10.47 -0.46
C GLY A 65 15.55 -11.06 -0.07
N THR A 66 14.59 -10.20 0.35
CA THR A 66 13.22 -10.66 0.65
C THR A 66 12.33 -10.54 -0.59
N PRO A 67 11.61 -11.60 -0.98
CA PRO A 67 10.67 -11.53 -2.08
C PRO A 67 9.51 -10.56 -1.83
N LEU A 68 8.96 -10.01 -2.90
CA LEU A 68 7.71 -9.26 -2.90
C LEU A 68 6.69 -9.95 -3.81
N LYS A 69 5.40 -9.72 -3.57
CA LYS A 69 4.33 -10.27 -4.41
C LYS A 69 3.48 -9.16 -5.00
N GLY A 70 3.84 -8.71 -6.21
CA GLY A 70 3.12 -7.68 -6.94
C GLY A 70 3.15 -6.29 -6.27
N PRO A 71 4.34 -5.67 -6.08
CA PRO A 71 4.45 -4.30 -5.57
C PRO A 71 3.71 -3.34 -6.50
N ARG A 72 2.69 -2.64 -5.99
CA ARG A 72 1.76 -1.90 -6.85
C ARG A 72 1.76 -0.40 -6.62
N SER A 73 1.75 0.04 -5.38
CA SER A 73 1.73 1.45 -5.01
C SER A 73 2.59 1.69 -3.80
N LEU A 74 3.31 2.80 -3.81
CA LEU A 74 4.20 3.18 -2.73
C LEU A 74 4.03 4.66 -2.37
N ASP A 75 4.33 4.99 -1.11
CA ASP A 75 4.37 6.34 -0.58
C ASP A 75 5.45 6.42 0.51
N PHE A 76 5.83 7.63 0.90
CA PHE A 76 6.78 7.88 1.99
C PHE A 76 6.12 8.64 3.11
N ASP A 77 6.39 8.23 4.36
CA ASP A 77 6.00 9.01 5.52
C ASP A 77 7.00 10.16 5.82
N LYS A 78 6.64 11.03 6.74
CA LYS A 78 7.47 12.17 7.18
C LYS A 78 8.78 11.73 7.84
N GLN A 79 8.87 10.49 8.33
CA GLN A 79 10.08 9.91 8.92
C GLN A 79 11.01 9.31 7.87
N GLY A 80 10.59 9.29 6.60
CA GLY A 80 11.33 8.74 5.48
C GLY A 80 11.20 7.21 5.32
N ASN A 81 10.22 6.57 5.97
CA ASN A 81 9.93 5.17 5.72
C ASN A 81 9.12 5.03 4.44
N LEU A 82 9.40 3.98 3.66
CA LEU A 82 8.61 3.63 2.49
C LEU A 82 7.44 2.72 2.89
N TRP A 83 6.27 3.00 2.36
CA TRP A 83 5.07 2.20 2.52
C TRP A 83 4.67 1.58 1.19
N LEU A 84 4.26 0.32 1.21
CA LEU A 84 3.99 -0.45 0.01
C LEU A 84 2.66 -1.19 0.13
N ALA A 85 1.80 -1.00 -0.87
CA ALA A 85 0.66 -1.89 -1.13
C ALA A 85 1.04 -2.91 -2.21
N THR A 86 0.84 -4.20 -1.91
CA THR A 86 1.06 -5.30 -2.86
C THR A 86 -0.28 -5.79 -3.40
N ARG A 87 -0.52 -5.60 -4.72
CA ARG A 87 -1.78 -5.98 -5.35
C ARG A 87 -2.02 -7.48 -5.31
N GLU A 88 -1.07 -8.26 -5.81
CA GLU A 88 -1.18 -9.73 -5.85
C GLU A 88 -0.98 -10.37 -4.47
N GLY A 89 -0.31 -9.65 -3.58
CA GLY A 89 -0.09 -10.07 -2.20
C GLY A 89 -1.26 -9.80 -1.28
N ASN A 90 -2.17 -8.87 -1.64
CA ASN A 90 -3.25 -8.41 -0.77
C ASN A 90 -2.76 -7.99 0.62
N GLN A 91 -1.62 -7.28 0.67
CA GLN A 91 -0.95 -6.89 1.91
C GLN A 91 -0.37 -5.48 1.82
N VAL A 92 -0.14 -4.90 2.99
CA VAL A 92 0.54 -3.62 3.16
C VAL A 92 1.75 -3.82 4.05
N PHE A 93 2.86 -3.19 3.63
CA PHE A 93 4.13 -3.25 4.35
C PHE A 93 4.69 -1.86 4.60
N LYS A 94 5.41 -1.72 5.71
CA LYS A 94 6.28 -0.58 6.02
C LYS A 94 7.72 -1.02 5.90
N PHE A 95 8.52 -0.27 5.17
CA PHE A 95 9.96 -0.45 5.05
C PHE A 95 10.63 0.60 5.95
N ASP A 96 11.17 0.17 7.04
CA ASP A 96 12.02 0.99 7.90
C ASP A 96 13.41 1.06 7.30
N LEU A 97 13.70 2.18 6.63
CA LEU A 97 14.95 2.34 5.90
C LEU A 97 16.16 2.45 6.82
N LYS A 98 15.96 2.94 8.06
CA LYS A 98 17.03 3.04 9.05
C LYS A 98 17.39 1.68 9.64
N ALA A 99 16.38 0.86 9.93
CA ALA A 99 16.57 -0.49 10.44
C ALA A 99 16.90 -1.52 9.33
N GLY A 100 16.67 -1.16 8.05
CA GLY A 100 16.82 -2.07 6.92
C GLY A 100 15.81 -3.23 6.91
N LYS A 101 14.61 -3.03 7.47
CA LYS A 101 13.61 -4.08 7.70
C LYS A 101 12.25 -3.76 7.10
N ILE A 102 11.51 -4.82 6.78
CA ILE A 102 10.13 -4.79 6.29
C ILE A 102 9.20 -5.26 7.40
N PHE A 103 8.19 -4.45 7.71
CA PHE A 103 7.15 -4.80 8.69
C PHE A 103 5.81 -4.98 8.00
N HIS A 104 5.12 -6.08 8.31
CA HIS A 104 3.76 -6.34 7.87
C HIS A 104 2.77 -5.46 8.65
N ILE A 105 1.91 -4.74 7.94
CA ILE A 105 0.98 -3.77 8.55
C ILE A 105 -0.47 -4.21 8.42
N ALA A 106 -0.89 -4.68 7.24
CA ALA A 106 -2.28 -5.08 7.00
C ALA A 106 -2.39 -6.16 5.93
N GLY A 107 -3.48 -6.91 5.99
CA GLY A 107 -3.86 -7.93 5.02
C GLY A 107 -3.26 -9.30 5.32
N THR A 108 -4.09 -10.34 5.30
CA THR A 108 -3.65 -11.74 5.53
C THR A 108 -2.95 -12.37 4.32
N GLY A 109 -2.93 -11.68 3.18
CA GLY A 109 -2.48 -12.26 1.90
C GLY A 109 -3.60 -12.99 1.13
N LYS A 110 -4.75 -13.22 1.74
CA LYS A 110 -5.96 -13.72 1.06
C LYS A 110 -6.77 -12.55 0.51
N SER A 111 -7.30 -12.71 -0.70
CA SER A 111 -8.25 -11.73 -1.26
C SER A 111 -9.58 -11.76 -0.51
N GLY A 112 -10.15 -10.59 -0.21
CA GLY A 112 -11.43 -10.47 0.46
C GLY A 112 -11.71 -9.07 1.01
N PHE A 113 -12.85 -8.95 1.70
CA PHE A 113 -13.36 -7.69 2.26
C PHE A 113 -13.78 -7.85 3.73
N THR A 114 -12.97 -8.50 4.54
CA THR A 114 -13.27 -8.73 5.96
C THR A 114 -12.36 -7.90 6.87
N GLY A 115 -12.70 -7.85 8.15
CA GLY A 115 -11.85 -7.25 9.19
C GLY A 115 -12.02 -5.74 9.38
N ASN A 116 -13.06 -5.12 8.79
CA ASN A 116 -13.39 -3.72 9.07
C ASN A 116 -13.75 -3.53 10.55
N GLY A 117 -13.14 -2.57 11.22
CA GLY A 117 -13.28 -2.31 12.65
C GLY A 117 -12.36 -3.17 13.55
N GLY A 118 -11.64 -4.15 12.99
CA GLY A 118 -10.73 -5.04 13.71
C GLY A 118 -9.27 -4.89 13.31
N PRO A 119 -8.37 -5.75 13.86
CA PRO A 119 -6.94 -5.69 13.61
C PRO A 119 -6.59 -5.77 12.11
N ALA A 120 -5.85 -4.79 11.60
CA ALA A 120 -5.54 -4.69 10.18
C ALA A 120 -4.72 -5.88 9.66
N LYS A 121 -3.88 -6.47 10.48
CA LYS A 121 -3.08 -7.67 10.13
C LYS A 121 -3.94 -8.92 9.89
N GLU A 122 -5.15 -8.98 10.48
CA GLU A 122 -6.08 -10.10 10.38
C GLU A 122 -7.15 -9.88 9.29
N ALA A 123 -7.21 -8.68 8.73
CA ALA A 123 -8.16 -8.33 7.69
C ALA A 123 -7.79 -8.95 6.33
N THR A 124 -8.77 -9.09 5.45
CA THR A 124 -8.51 -9.40 4.05
C THR A 124 -8.63 -8.14 3.20
N LEU A 125 -7.70 -7.93 2.28
CA LEU A 125 -7.70 -6.89 1.26
C LEU A 125 -7.97 -7.50 -0.10
N SER A 126 -8.42 -6.72 -1.07
CA SER A 126 -8.70 -7.22 -2.42
C SER A 126 -8.09 -6.33 -3.48
N GLY A 127 -6.89 -6.70 -3.90
CA GLY A 127 -6.14 -6.02 -4.95
C GLY A 127 -5.88 -4.53 -4.67
N PRO A 128 -5.27 -4.13 -3.55
CA PRO A 128 -5.01 -2.74 -3.25
C PRO A 128 -4.08 -2.13 -4.32
N LYS A 129 -4.50 -1.00 -4.92
CA LYS A 129 -3.82 -0.34 -6.04
C LYS A 129 -3.34 1.07 -5.72
N GLY A 130 -3.79 1.66 -4.62
CA GLY A 130 -3.36 2.97 -4.14
C GLY A 130 -3.03 2.92 -2.66
N ILE A 131 -1.99 3.66 -2.27
CA ILE A 131 -1.60 3.89 -0.87
C ILE A 131 -1.25 5.36 -0.70
N SER A 132 -1.61 5.93 0.44
CA SER A 132 -1.17 7.26 0.86
C SER A 132 -1.06 7.30 2.38
N ILE A 133 -0.10 8.09 2.87
CA ILE A 133 0.12 8.26 4.31
C ILE A 133 -0.28 9.67 4.69
N ASP A 134 -1.22 9.80 5.65
CA ASP A 134 -1.65 11.11 6.10
C ASP A 134 -0.69 11.77 7.10
N ALA A 135 -1.03 12.97 7.54
CA ALA A 135 -0.20 13.75 8.44
C ALA A 135 -0.03 13.11 9.82
N GLU A 136 -1.00 12.31 10.23
CA GLU A 136 -1.07 11.57 11.49
C GLU A 136 -0.38 10.20 11.40
N GLY A 137 0.04 9.78 10.18
CA GLY A 137 0.70 8.52 9.90
C GLY A 137 -0.27 7.37 9.61
N ASN A 138 -1.59 7.62 9.47
CA ASN A 138 -2.52 6.57 9.08
C ASN A 138 -2.34 6.19 7.60
N VAL A 139 -2.64 4.93 7.29
CA VAL A 139 -2.44 4.37 5.94
C VAL A 139 -3.76 4.28 5.21
N TRP A 140 -3.91 5.08 4.16
CA TRP A 140 -5.08 5.11 3.30
C TRP A 140 -4.89 4.19 2.09
N LEU A 141 -5.89 3.38 1.79
CA LEU A 141 -5.85 2.35 0.75
C LEU A 141 -7.01 2.51 -0.23
N ALA A 142 -6.69 2.57 -1.51
CA ALA A 142 -7.66 2.25 -2.56
C ALA A 142 -7.65 0.72 -2.76
N ASP A 143 -8.57 0.04 -2.09
CA ASP A 143 -8.72 -1.42 -2.14
C ASP A 143 -9.64 -1.78 -3.32
N CYS A 144 -9.04 -1.73 -4.53
CA CYS A 144 -9.76 -1.56 -5.79
C CYS A 144 -10.69 -2.70 -6.16
N GLU A 145 -10.32 -3.94 -5.90
CA GLU A 145 -11.13 -5.09 -6.27
C GLU A 145 -12.25 -5.35 -5.25
N SER A 146 -12.17 -4.69 -4.08
CA SER A 146 -13.29 -4.57 -3.14
C SER A 146 -14.10 -3.28 -3.32
N HIS A 147 -13.81 -2.46 -4.36
CA HIS A 147 -14.51 -1.21 -4.63
C HIS A 147 -14.66 -0.32 -3.39
N SER A 148 -13.59 -0.20 -2.60
CA SER A 148 -13.62 0.52 -1.32
C SER A 148 -12.37 1.34 -1.04
N ILE A 149 -12.55 2.35 -0.20
CA ILE A 149 -11.46 3.07 0.45
C ILE A 149 -11.41 2.60 1.90
N ARG A 150 -10.25 2.16 2.32
CA ARG A 150 -10.00 1.65 3.67
C ARG A 150 -8.82 2.38 4.28
N MET A 151 -8.78 2.49 5.60
CA MET A 151 -7.70 3.15 6.32
C MET A 151 -7.21 2.25 7.46
N VAL A 152 -5.91 2.09 7.59
CA VAL A 152 -5.32 1.54 8.81
C VAL A 152 -5.07 2.69 9.78
N ASN A 153 -5.79 2.69 10.87
CA ASN A 153 -5.59 3.62 11.98
C ASN A 153 -4.36 3.18 12.77
N MET A 154 -3.27 3.93 12.67
CA MET A 154 -1.99 3.53 13.25
C MET A 154 -1.92 3.67 14.78
N LYS A 155 -2.88 4.38 15.40
CA LYS A 155 -3.00 4.44 16.87
C LYS A 155 -3.63 3.17 17.44
N THR A 156 -4.64 2.63 16.75
CA THR A 156 -5.40 1.45 17.24
C THR A 156 -4.91 0.15 16.61
N GLY A 157 -4.26 0.22 15.45
CA GLY A 157 -3.89 -0.93 14.63
C GLY A 157 -5.05 -1.54 13.85
N ASN A 158 -6.23 -0.90 13.85
CA ASN A 158 -7.43 -1.40 13.20
C ASN A 158 -7.56 -0.94 11.76
N LEU A 159 -8.21 -1.75 10.94
CA LEU A 159 -8.62 -1.40 9.59
C LEU A 159 -10.03 -0.82 9.63
N GLU A 160 -10.21 0.37 9.08
CA GLU A 160 -11.49 1.09 9.03
C GLU A 160 -11.98 1.16 7.59
N LEU A 161 -13.28 0.92 7.38
CA LEU A 161 -13.95 1.19 6.11
C LEU A 161 -14.33 2.66 6.06
N ILE A 162 -13.84 3.37 5.06
CA ILE A 162 -14.11 4.80 4.87
C ILE A 162 -15.20 5.02 3.84
N ALA A 163 -15.12 4.31 2.70
CA ALA A 163 -16.11 4.43 1.63
C ALA A 163 -16.17 3.15 0.79
N GLY A 164 -17.32 2.91 0.14
CA GLY A 164 -17.52 1.75 -0.73
C GLY A 164 -17.94 0.49 0.03
N LEU A 165 -18.51 -0.50 -0.70
CA LEU A 165 -19.26 -1.61 -0.09
C LEU A 165 -18.95 -2.97 -0.68
N ASN A 166 -17.77 -3.16 -1.23
CA ASN A 166 -17.47 -4.41 -1.91
C ASN A 166 -18.40 -4.71 -3.12
N GLN A 167 -19.00 -3.67 -3.69
CA GLN A 167 -19.87 -3.78 -4.87
C GLN A 167 -19.50 -2.70 -5.87
N LYS A 168 -19.39 -3.11 -7.13
CA LYS A 168 -19.23 -2.17 -8.23
C LYS A 168 -20.54 -1.43 -8.44
N GLY A 169 -20.50 -0.11 -8.51
CA GLY A 169 -21.68 0.71 -8.77
C GLY A 169 -21.37 2.20 -8.70
N ASP A 170 -22.33 3.00 -9.11
CA ASP A 170 -22.30 4.45 -9.03
C ASP A 170 -23.22 4.87 -7.88
N GLY A 171 -22.65 5.30 -6.75
CA GLY A 171 -23.41 5.91 -5.68
C GLY A 171 -23.92 7.30 -6.09
N PRO A 172 -25.04 7.79 -5.53
CA PRO A 172 -25.50 9.15 -5.78
C PRO A 172 -24.49 10.15 -5.21
N ASP A 173 -24.21 11.21 -5.99
CA ASP A 173 -23.38 12.33 -5.53
C ASP A 173 -23.99 12.97 -4.28
N GLY A 174 -23.14 13.30 -3.30
CA GLY A 174 -23.55 13.91 -2.03
C GLY A 174 -24.11 12.92 -1.00
N ALA A 175 -24.13 11.62 -1.27
CA ALA A 175 -24.46 10.63 -0.27
C ALA A 175 -23.39 10.58 0.84
N PRO A 176 -23.76 10.32 2.11
CA PRO A 176 -22.80 10.15 3.18
C PRO A 176 -21.78 9.04 2.87
N LEU A 177 -20.56 9.18 3.34
CA LEU A 177 -19.57 8.11 3.28
C LEU A 177 -20.15 6.86 3.92
N GLY A 178 -20.05 5.71 3.23
CA GLY A 178 -20.63 4.47 3.71
C GLY A 178 -22.14 4.32 3.45
N PHE A 179 -22.76 5.21 2.65
CA PHE A 179 -24.20 5.14 2.33
C PHE A 179 -24.71 3.75 1.94
N TRP A 180 -23.88 2.96 1.27
CA TRP A 180 -24.19 1.59 0.88
C TRP A 180 -23.82 0.54 1.94
N ALA A 181 -23.24 0.97 3.08
CA ALA A 181 -22.83 0.03 4.13
C ALA A 181 -23.99 -0.54 4.91
N ASP A 182 -25.19 0.04 4.79
CA ASP A 182 -26.27 -0.42 5.66
C ASP A 182 -27.68 -0.25 5.14
N GLN A 183 -28.21 -1.29 4.50
CA GLN A 183 -29.63 -1.52 4.63
C GLN A 183 -29.97 -2.35 5.89
N HIS A 184 -28.99 -2.79 6.69
CA HIS A 184 -29.21 -3.65 7.85
C HIS A 184 -28.44 -3.30 9.15
N LEU A 185 -27.64 -2.23 9.20
CA LEU A 185 -26.98 -1.79 10.43
C LEU A 185 -27.23 -0.29 10.68
N GLN A 186 -27.95 0.04 11.72
CA GLN A 186 -28.10 1.40 12.20
C GLN A 186 -26.73 1.96 12.61
N LEU A 187 -26.10 2.75 11.75
CA LEU A 187 -24.91 3.50 12.09
C LEU A 187 -25.29 4.68 12.99
N HIS A 188 -24.87 4.62 14.24
CA HIS A 188 -24.71 5.80 15.06
C HIS A 188 -23.52 6.59 14.55
N VAL A 189 -23.72 7.45 13.55
CA VAL A 189 -22.73 8.47 13.16
C VAL A 189 -22.91 9.67 14.07
N GLY A 190 -22.33 9.59 15.24
CA GLY A 190 -22.11 10.70 16.12
C GLY A 190 -20.64 11.04 16.18
N ARG A 191 -20.10 11.74 15.17
CA ARG A 191 -18.92 12.61 15.33
C ARG A 191 -18.90 13.66 14.24
N GLN A 192 -19.28 14.88 14.64
CA GLN A 192 -19.00 16.10 13.92
C GLN A 192 -17.49 16.26 13.77
N TYR A 193 -17.02 16.45 12.55
CA TYR A 193 -15.73 17.06 12.32
C TYR A 193 -15.90 18.55 12.55
N GLY A 194 -15.49 19.04 13.72
CA GLY A 194 -15.37 20.47 14.01
C GLY A 194 -14.26 21.09 13.16
N HIS A 195 -14.51 22.32 12.76
CA HIS A 195 -13.69 23.23 11.94
C HIS A 195 -12.26 23.41 12.42
#